data_0ca2dce04b8935fa3877644c29725163
#
_entry.id   0ca2dce04b8935fa3877644c29725163
#
_cell.length_a   1.000
_cell.length_b   1.000
_cell.length_c   1.000
_cell.angle_alpha   90.00
_cell.angle_beta   90.00
_cell.angle_gamma   90.00
#
_symmetry.space_group_name_H-M   'P 1'
#
loop_
_entity.id
_entity.type
_entity.pdbx_description
1 polymer ?
#
loop_
_entity_poly.entity_id
_entity_poly.type
_entity_poly.pdbx_seq_one_letter_code
_entity_poly.pdbx_strand_id
1 'polypeptide(L)'
;MPPGPSNHPNSPKAPFILWRPFVAAWRWLAPSTQASRDRQSHTSRLVGITLVTTASVALCTLAILYARPLYNAWQDWRANQLIADARSLVDEGELLPAIMAAQEAYTLSPENIAAIRLNAEFFTRMKKNEALYFWDKLSHLGALTPEDEQNRIRALLNADRDKEARQTLNDWMARNAPQDDTIRLAQEVYGDGSFLGSLLSKLKTYTSTHPEDRESILRLARLEIDSEIPTETGEALALLWHLAEGEDSVSLEALDTLSHFPDVPPEDYPRLIERLKNHPRSTNEQKVQAYRFRLQFRPDQRLSILSEAVLEFRESKREDLLPVTRWLVDINEYQQVLSLVEEEDVISFQPLLENYLTSLTALNRFDDLRRLVNDPRVNSLLTRSTSAFYQLHLAFVTQQPLKDLRAKMETATLHAQNEGRIEMLLSIGKYGELRGMPDLSEPAYTFAMRSRRAFIPGLEGLLRATHLSGNTVGHLAALQDASRQWPDNQDYQENLVYVRLLVGQQMETSLLHATALFKQRPTDPTTQLLAAMAHWRLRDIDLALQLLKSLDPEKLPPGHRTVFAAITRAAGDSERARRALIAIPADSVMFPQERDLFASAQ
;
A
#
# COMPACT_ATOMS: atom_id res chain seq x y z
N MET A 1 -37.87 -13.48 -12.24
CA MET A 1 -38.58 -14.01 -11.04
C MET A 1 -37.79 -13.55 -9.83
N PRO A 2 -38.31 -12.66 -8.97
CA PRO A 2 -37.63 -12.28 -7.72
C PRO A 2 -37.95 -13.32 -6.63
N PRO A 3 -37.01 -13.58 -5.71
CA PRO A 3 -37.25 -14.46 -4.58
C PRO A 3 -38.08 -13.73 -3.51
N GLY A 4 -39.01 -14.50 -2.91
CA GLY A 4 -39.94 -14.05 -1.89
C GLY A 4 -39.28 -13.76 -0.53
N PRO A 5 -39.98 -13.09 0.37
CA PRO A 5 -39.44 -12.61 1.63
C PRO A 5 -39.26 -13.79 2.64
N SER A 6 -38.05 -13.86 3.20
CA SER A 6 -37.70 -14.73 4.30
C SER A 6 -38.38 -14.25 5.59
N ASN A 7 -39.14 -15.14 6.20
CA ASN A 7 -39.74 -15.01 7.54
C ASN A 7 -38.65 -14.83 8.61
N HIS A 8 -38.57 -13.68 9.25
CA HIS A 8 -37.94 -13.52 10.54
C HIS A 8 -38.98 -13.82 11.66
N PRO A 9 -38.73 -14.81 12.51
CA PRO A 9 -39.47 -14.95 13.74
C PRO A 9 -38.79 -14.23 14.88
N ASN A 10 -39.56 -13.51 15.66
CA ASN A 10 -39.32 -12.96 17.00
C ASN A 10 -39.28 -11.45 17.13
N SER A 11 -40.48 -10.87 17.01
CA SER A 11 -40.79 -9.68 17.81
C SER A 11 -41.12 -10.16 19.25
N PRO A 12 -40.50 -9.59 20.30
CA PRO A 12 -40.90 -9.92 21.67
C PRO A 12 -42.28 -9.32 21.93
N LYS A 13 -43.25 -10.20 22.19
CA LYS A 13 -44.57 -9.80 22.69
C LYS A 13 -44.38 -9.11 24.04
N ALA A 14 -44.80 -7.86 24.12
CA ALA A 14 -44.88 -7.11 25.36
C ALA A 14 -45.61 -7.95 26.44
N PRO A 15 -45.17 -7.91 27.72
CA PRO A 15 -45.76 -8.71 28.75
C PRO A 15 -47.10 -8.11 29.17
N PHE A 16 -48.19 -8.70 28.65
CA PHE A 16 -49.58 -8.47 29.10
C PHE A 16 -49.86 -9.05 30.52
N ILE A 17 -48.82 -9.25 31.32
CA ILE A 17 -48.92 -9.96 32.63
C ILE A 17 -49.27 -8.99 33.79
N LEU A 18 -49.15 -7.69 33.62
CA LEU A 18 -49.38 -6.72 34.71
C LEU A 18 -50.86 -6.32 34.93
N TRP A 19 -51.79 -6.74 34.09
CA TRP A 19 -53.21 -6.34 34.21
C TRP A 19 -54.09 -7.40 34.94
N ARG A 20 -53.64 -8.60 35.12
CA ARG A 20 -54.41 -9.64 35.81
C ARG A 20 -54.74 -9.36 37.28
N PRO A 21 -53.88 -8.75 38.11
CA PRO A 21 -54.25 -8.45 39.49
C PRO A 21 -55.29 -7.30 39.60
N PHE A 22 -55.30 -6.35 38.62
CA PHE A 22 -56.25 -5.24 38.63
C PHE A 22 -57.67 -5.69 38.31
N VAL A 23 -57.82 -6.61 37.39
CA VAL A 23 -59.17 -7.15 37.03
C VAL A 23 -59.72 -8.02 38.15
N ALA A 24 -58.89 -8.75 38.90
CA ALA A 24 -59.29 -9.50 40.07
C ALA A 24 -59.71 -8.60 41.24
N ALA A 25 -58.99 -7.50 41.46
CA ALA A 25 -59.35 -6.51 42.47
C ALA A 25 -60.66 -5.77 42.14
N TRP A 26 -60.92 -5.49 40.85
CA TRP A 26 -62.14 -4.83 40.41
C TRP A 26 -63.36 -5.75 40.50
N ARG A 27 -63.24 -7.07 40.32
CA ARG A 27 -64.31 -8.02 40.52
C ARG A 27 -64.69 -8.19 41.99
N TRP A 28 -63.82 -7.84 42.93
CA TRP A 28 -64.11 -7.89 44.36
C TRP A 28 -64.82 -6.61 44.88
N LEU A 29 -64.75 -5.54 44.13
CA LEU A 29 -65.37 -4.26 44.43
C LEU A 29 -66.74 -4.03 43.73
N ALA A 30 -67.19 -4.95 42.88
CA ALA A 30 -68.52 -4.85 42.26
C ALA A 30 -69.60 -5.17 43.32
N PRO A 31 -70.60 -4.31 43.55
CA PRO A 31 -71.61 -4.50 44.57
C PRO A 31 -72.53 -5.65 44.16
N SER A 32 -72.51 -6.79 44.92
CA SER A 32 -73.57 -7.75 44.84
C SER A 32 -74.83 -7.17 45.48
N THR A 33 -75.88 -7.00 44.67
CA THR A 33 -77.19 -6.62 45.12
C THR A 33 -77.82 -7.81 45.92
N GLN A 34 -77.69 -7.75 47.24
CA GLN A 34 -78.67 -8.32 48.14
C GLN A 34 -78.62 -7.57 49.46
N ALA A 35 -79.79 -7.03 49.80
CA ALA A 35 -80.05 -6.25 50.99
C ALA A 35 -79.92 -7.08 52.26
N SER A 36 -79.16 -6.65 53.25
CA SER A 36 -79.44 -6.81 54.66
C SER A 36 -78.83 -5.65 55.46
N ARG A 37 -79.69 -5.05 56.29
CA ARG A 37 -79.44 -3.95 57.21
C ARG A 37 -78.36 -4.32 58.20
N ASP A 38 -77.31 -3.54 58.28
CA ASP A 38 -76.65 -3.26 59.54
C ASP A 38 -75.86 -1.94 59.49
N ARG A 39 -76.17 -1.07 60.40
CA ARG A 39 -75.67 0.29 60.53
C ARG A 39 -74.21 0.42 61.01
N GLN A 40 -73.48 -0.69 61.11
CA GLN A 40 -72.02 -0.69 61.54
C GLN A 40 -71.01 -0.85 60.42
N SER A 41 -71.41 -0.92 59.16
CA SER A 41 -70.51 -1.16 58.04
C SER A 41 -70.02 0.05 57.25
N HIS A 42 -70.50 1.25 57.54
CA HIS A 42 -70.09 2.47 56.78
C HIS A 42 -68.67 2.93 57.10
N THR A 43 -68.23 2.80 58.37
CA THR A 43 -66.86 3.22 58.78
C THR A 43 -65.82 2.23 58.29
N SER A 44 -66.08 0.92 58.26
CA SER A 44 -65.10 -0.07 57.75
C SER A 44 -64.96 -0.02 56.23
N ARG A 45 -66.04 0.33 55.49
CA ARG A 45 -65.94 0.53 54.02
C ARG A 45 -65.21 1.83 53.65
N LEU A 46 -65.42 2.90 54.38
CA LEU A 46 -64.68 4.15 54.19
C LEU A 46 -63.17 3.98 54.53
N VAL A 47 -62.82 3.26 55.60
CA VAL A 47 -61.43 2.93 55.94
C VAL A 47 -60.81 2.00 54.89
N GLY A 48 -61.56 1.04 54.35
CA GLY A 48 -61.09 0.17 53.25
C GLY A 48 -60.82 0.94 51.93
N ILE A 49 -61.72 1.84 51.57
CA ILE A 49 -61.57 2.68 50.38
C ILE A 49 -60.40 3.67 50.53
N THR A 50 -60.23 4.31 51.72
CA THR A 50 -59.11 5.19 51.95
C THR A 50 -57.78 4.44 51.99
N LEU A 51 -57.70 3.22 52.51
CA LEU A 51 -56.51 2.36 52.49
C LEU A 51 -56.14 1.95 51.06
N VAL A 52 -57.10 1.55 50.24
CA VAL A 52 -56.84 1.17 48.85
C VAL A 52 -56.45 2.39 47.99
N THR A 53 -57.09 3.56 48.20
CA THR A 53 -56.70 4.77 47.49
C THR A 53 -55.34 5.28 47.92
N THR A 54 -55.00 5.28 49.18
CA THR A 54 -53.65 5.67 49.68
C THR A 54 -52.59 4.68 49.19
N ALA A 55 -52.87 3.37 49.23
CA ALA A 55 -51.95 2.37 48.69
C ALA A 55 -51.77 2.51 47.16
N SER A 56 -52.85 2.81 46.42
CA SER A 56 -52.76 3.06 44.96
C SER A 56 -51.99 4.31 44.64
N VAL A 57 -52.22 5.40 45.35
CA VAL A 57 -51.46 6.63 45.20
C VAL A 57 -49.99 6.44 45.59
N ALA A 58 -49.70 5.73 46.66
CA ALA A 58 -48.32 5.39 47.04
C ALA A 58 -47.65 4.50 46.00
N LEU A 59 -48.35 3.54 45.42
CA LEU A 59 -47.82 2.67 44.35
C LEU A 59 -47.59 3.44 43.05
N CYS A 60 -48.50 4.35 42.70
CA CYS A 60 -48.31 5.26 41.54
C CYS A 60 -47.13 6.22 41.75
N THR A 61 -47.00 6.77 42.97
CA THR A 61 -45.86 7.66 43.30
C THR A 61 -44.53 6.91 43.27
N LEU A 62 -44.50 5.70 43.84
CA LEU A 62 -43.35 4.81 43.74
C LEU A 62 -43.05 4.43 42.28
N ALA A 63 -44.08 4.07 41.49
CA ALA A 63 -43.89 3.78 40.07
C ALA A 63 -43.35 5.00 39.30
N ILE A 64 -43.81 6.22 39.59
CA ILE A 64 -43.29 7.44 38.96
C ILE A 64 -41.86 7.76 39.43
N LEU A 65 -41.56 7.53 40.72
CA LEU A 65 -40.22 7.77 41.26
C LEU A 65 -39.18 6.79 40.74
N TYR A 66 -39.55 5.52 40.55
CA TYR A 66 -38.64 4.46 40.13
C TYR A 66 -38.69 4.16 38.64
N ALA A 67 -39.73 4.57 37.89
CA ALA A 67 -39.86 4.32 36.45
C ALA A 67 -38.75 5.02 35.68
N ARG A 68 -38.38 6.25 36.07
CA ARG A 68 -37.36 7.03 35.38
C ARG A 68 -35.94 6.44 35.55
N PRO A 69 -35.47 6.09 36.73
CA PRO A 69 -34.16 5.45 36.90
C PRO A 69 -34.12 4.04 36.29
N LEU A 70 -35.19 3.25 36.35
CA LEU A 70 -35.27 1.93 35.70
C LEU A 70 -35.25 2.05 34.17
N TYR A 71 -35.93 3.05 33.61
CA TYR A 71 -35.93 3.32 32.18
C TYR A 71 -34.54 3.77 31.71
N ASN A 72 -33.87 4.65 32.45
CA ASN A 72 -32.50 5.06 32.13
C ASN A 72 -31.53 3.86 32.22
N ALA A 73 -31.61 3.02 33.24
CA ALA A 73 -30.80 1.83 33.37
C ALA A 73 -31.02 0.83 32.21
N TRP A 74 -32.25 0.70 31.74
CA TRP A 74 -32.57 -0.12 30.58
C TRP A 74 -31.99 0.49 29.29
N GLN A 75 -32.06 1.82 29.12
CA GLN A 75 -31.46 2.51 27.97
C GLN A 75 -29.95 2.33 27.94
N ASP A 76 -29.28 2.49 29.10
CA ASP A 76 -27.83 2.27 29.22
C ASP A 76 -27.44 0.81 28.92
N TRP A 77 -28.20 -0.15 29.43
CA TRP A 77 -27.95 -1.55 29.12
C TRP A 77 -28.11 -1.85 27.63
N ARG A 78 -29.18 -1.32 27.00
CA ARG A 78 -29.44 -1.49 25.55
C ARG A 78 -28.37 -0.79 24.71
N ALA A 79 -27.94 0.40 25.12
CA ALA A 79 -26.84 1.12 24.46
C ALA A 79 -25.53 0.32 24.53
N ASN A 80 -25.22 -0.28 25.66
CA ASN A 80 -24.03 -1.12 25.79
C ASN A 80 -24.08 -2.40 24.93
N GLN A 81 -25.26 -2.99 24.73
CA GLN A 81 -25.41 -4.09 23.75
C GLN A 81 -25.13 -3.62 22.32
N LEU A 82 -25.72 -2.50 21.91
CA LEU A 82 -25.50 -1.93 20.58
C LEU A 82 -24.03 -1.56 20.34
N ILE A 83 -23.31 -1.11 21.38
CA ILE A 83 -21.88 -0.85 21.31
C ILE A 83 -21.09 -2.15 21.07
N ALA A 84 -21.45 -3.24 21.77
CA ALA A 84 -20.83 -4.54 21.56
C ALA A 84 -21.10 -5.08 20.14
N ASP A 85 -22.34 -4.97 19.68
CA ASP A 85 -22.75 -5.36 18.33
C ASP A 85 -21.99 -4.53 17.28
N ALA A 86 -21.86 -3.20 17.49
CA ALA A 86 -21.11 -2.32 16.58
C ALA A 86 -19.63 -2.71 16.47
N ARG A 87 -19.00 -3.11 17.57
CA ARG A 87 -17.60 -3.59 17.55
C ARG A 87 -17.45 -4.90 16.79
N SER A 88 -18.35 -5.85 17.01
CA SER A 88 -18.37 -7.12 16.25
C SER A 88 -18.53 -6.87 14.75
N LEU A 89 -19.42 -5.96 14.36
CA LEU A 89 -19.62 -5.59 12.96
C LEU A 89 -18.39 -4.94 12.33
N VAL A 90 -17.59 -4.18 13.11
CA VAL A 90 -16.29 -3.65 12.64
C VAL A 90 -15.30 -4.77 12.38
N ASP A 91 -15.25 -5.78 13.27
CA ASP A 91 -14.35 -6.94 13.11
C ASP A 91 -14.75 -7.79 11.90
N GLU A 92 -16.04 -7.84 11.56
CA GLU A 92 -16.60 -8.50 10.39
C GLU A 92 -16.45 -7.68 9.09
N GLY A 93 -15.99 -6.42 9.18
CA GLY A 93 -15.82 -5.51 8.03
C GLY A 93 -17.09 -4.75 7.62
N GLU A 94 -18.19 -4.91 8.35
CA GLU A 94 -19.50 -4.31 8.09
C GLU A 94 -19.62 -2.89 8.71
N LEU A 95 -18.89 -1.92 8.11
CA LEU A 95 -18.75 -0.58 8.68
C LEU A 95 -20.06 0.22 8.76
N LEU A 96 -20.93 0.13 7.74
CA LEU A 96 -22.17 0.93 7.71
C LEU A 96 -23.18 0.47 8.79
N PRO A 97 -23.47 -0.80 8.96
CA PRO A 97 -24.26 -1.30 10.08
C PRO A 97 -23.66 -0.95 11.46
N ALA A 98 -22.32 -1.01 11.60
CA ALA A 98 -21.62 -0.65 12.84
C ALA A 98 -21.87 0.82 13.22
N ILE A 99 -21.78 1.73 12.26
CA ILE A 99 -22.05 3.17 12.46
C ILE A 99 -23.50 3.40 12.88
N MET A 100 -24.45 2.72 12.24
CA MET A 100 -25.88 2.84 12.60
C MET A 100 -26.14 2.36 14.03
N ALA A 101 -25.55 1.23 14.43
CA ALA A 101 -25.65 0.72 15.80
C ALA A 101 -25.04 1.68 16.84
N ALA A 102 -23.90 2.28 16.53
CA ALA A 102 -23.27 3.28 17.40
C ALA A 102 -24.11 4.56 17.55
N GLN A 103 -24.72 5.04 16.47
CA GLN A 103 -25.64 6.19 16.51
C GLN A 103 -26.92 5.88 17.28
N GLU A 104 -27.49 4.70 17.13
CA GLU A 104 -28.64 4.24 17.92
C GLU A 104 -28.29 4.16 19.40
N ALA A 105 -27.12 3.61 19.74
CA ALA A 105 -26.62 3.57 21.13
C ALA A 105 -26.53 4.97 21.75
N TYR A 106 -25.97 5.94 21.02
CA TYR A 106 -25.88 7.33 21.45
C TYR A 106 -27.26 7.98 21.61
N THR A 107 -28.20 7.67 20.71
CA THR A 107 -29.56 8.20 20.80
C THR A 107 -30.31 7.70 22.04
N LEU A 108 -30.07 6.42 22.42
CA LEU A 108 -30.65 5.82 23.60
C LEU A 108 -30.06 6.36 24.91
N SER A 109 -28.73 6.50 24.93
CA SER A 109 -28.03 7.01 26.12
C SER A 109 -26.96 8.04 25.72
N PRO A 110 -27.35 9.33 25.62
CA PRO A 110 -26.47 10.41 25.15
C PRO A 110 -25.30 10.72 26.11
N GLU A 111 -25.33 10.25 27.34
CA GLU A 111 -24.24 10.44 28.33
C GLU A 111 -23.33 9.22 28.47
N ASN A 112 -23.61 8.15 27.74
CA ASN A 112 -22.79 6.94 27.76
C ASN A 112 -21.44 7.22 27.08
N ILE A 113 -20.36 7.22 27.88
CA ILE A 113 -18.99 7.50 27.43
C ILE A 113 -18.56 6.58 26.28
N ALA A 114 -18.90 5.30 26.34
CA ALA A 114 -18.52 4.34 25.31
C ALA A 114 -19.26 4.59 23.98
N ALA A 115 -20.53 4.99 24.03
CA ALA A 115 -21.31 5.37 22.84
C ALA A 115 -20.76 6.66 22.20
N ILE A 116 -20.42 7.66 23.03
CA ILE A 116 -19.83 8.92 22.57
C ILE A 116 -18.48 8.65 21.89
N ARG A 117 -17.59 7.85 22.54
CA ARG A 117 -16.27 7.50 22.01
C ARG A 117 -16.37 6.78 20.68
N LEU A 118 -17.21 5.76 20.57
CA LEU A 118 -17.36 4.98 19.35
C LEU A 118 -17.86 5.84 18.17
N ASN A 119 -18.81 6.75 18.41
CA ASN A 119 -19.25 7.70 17.40
C ASN A 119 -18.12 8.67 17.01
N ALA A 120 -17.37 9.19 17.98
CA ALA A 120 -16.22 10.05 17.72
C ALA A 120 -15.18 9.36 16.80
N GLU A 121 -14.84 8.10 17.10
CA GLU A 121 -13.92 7.29 16.31
C GLU A 121 -14.43 7.08 14.87
N PHE A 122 -15.70 6.67 14.71
CA PHE A 122 -16.28 6.45 13.39
C PHE A 122 -16.32 7.75 12.55
N PHE A 123 -16.76 8.86 13.12
CA PHE A 123 -16.79 10.13 12.40
C PHE A 123 -15.39 10.64 12.07
N THR A 124 -14.38 10.38 12.93
CA THR A 124 -12.98 10.69 12.63
C THR A 124 -12.47 9.88 11.42
N ARG A 125 -12.73 8.56 11.41
CA ARG A 125 -12.35 7.67 10.29
C ARG A 125 -13.04 8.07 8.97
N MET A 126 -14.28 8.53 9.04
CA MET A 126 -15.03 9.03 7.89
C MET A 126 -14.67 10.46 7.48
N LYS A 127 -13.73 11.09 8.17
CA LYS A 127 -13.35 12.51 7.96
C LYS A 127 -14.53 13.48 8.03
N LYS A 128 -15.43 13.27 8.99
CA LYS A 128 -16.62 14.10 9.19
C LYS A 128 -16.40 15.08 10.35
N ASN A 129 -16.83 16.33 10.16
CA ASN A 129 -16.67 17.39 11.16
C ASN A 129 -17.45 17.12 12.46
N GLU A 130 -18.49 16.31 12.39
CA GLU A 130 -19.29 15.86 13.54
C GLU A 130 -18.43 15.12 14.60
N ALA A 131 -17.29 14.58 14.20
CA ALA A 131 -16.33 13.96 15.13
C ALA A 131 -15.95 14.91 16.28
N LEU A 132 -15.72 16.19 15.97
CA LEU A 132 -15.31 17.18 16.98
C LEU A 132 -16.35 17.38 18.07
N TYR A 133 -17.65 17.36 17.72
CA TYR A 133 -18.72 17.45 18.70
C TYR A 133 -18.62 16.33 19.75
N PHE A 134 -18.35 15.10 19.35
CA PHE A 134 -18.23 13.96 20.23
C PHE A 134 -16.93 14.00 21.05
N TRP A 135 -15.81 14.39 20.46
CA TRP A 135 -14.54 14.57 21.16
C TRP A 135 -14.60 15.70 22.20
N ASP A 136 -15.23 16.83 21.86
CA ASP A 136 -15.41 17.93 22.80
C ASP A 136 -16.33 17.52 23.94
N LYS A 137 -17.39 16.75 23.67
CA LYS A 137 -18.25 16.19 24.70
C LYS A 137 -17.51 15.26 25.67
N LEU A 138 -16.62 14.37 25.17
CA LEU A 138 -15.75 13.54 26.01
C LEU A 138 -14.78 14.39 26.84
N SER A 139 -14.24 15.44 26.25
CA SER A 139 -13.37 16.39 26.95
C SER A 139 -14.10 17.07 28.13
N HIS A 140 -15.32 17.55 27.91
CA HIS A 140 -16.15 18.15 28.95
C HIS A 140 -16.52 17.17 30.08
N LEU A 141 -16.65 15.89 29.76
CA LEU A 141 -16.89 14.83 30.75
C LEU A 141 -15.61 14.39 31.48
N GLY A 142 -14.43 14.92 31.11
CA GLY A 142 -13.15 14.50 31.66
C GLY A 142 -12.78 13.05 31.37
N ALA A 143 -13.33 12.49 30.29
CA ALA A 143 -13.25 11.07 29.95
C ALA A 143 -12.29 10.76 28.78
N LEU A 144 -11.50 11.73 28.33
CA LEU A 144 -10.50 11.54 27.26
C LEU A 144 -9.34 10.69 27.78
N THR A 145 -8.99 9.66 27.00
CA THR A 145 -7.75 8.91 27.16
C THR A 145 -6.64 9.55 26.31
N PRO A 146 -5.36 9.21 26.50
CA PRO A 146 -4.28 9.67 25.62
C PRO A 146 -4.49 9.32 24.15
N GLU A 147 -5.09 8.16 23.86
CA GLU A 147 -5.45 7.73 22.51
C GLU A 147 -6.62 8.56 21.94
N ASP A 148 -7.61 8.89 22.77
CA ASP A 148 -8.70 9.77 22.39
C ASP A 148 -8.20 11.18 22.01
N GLU A 149 -7.21 11.72 22.75
CA GLU A 149 -6.58 13.01 22.42
C GLU A 149 -5.89 12.96 21.06
N GLN A 150 -5.21 11.87 20.68
CA GLN A 150 -4.63 11.70 19.35
C GLN A 150 -5.71 11.66 18.25
N ASN A 151 -6.79 10.92 18.48
CA ASN A 151 -7.91 10.87 17.53
C ASN A 151 -8.63 12.22 17.41
N ARG A 152 -8.71 13.00 18.48
CA ARG A 152 -9.21 14.38 18.45
C ARG A 152 -8.33 15.29 17.59
N ILE A 153 -7.01 15.15 17.66
CA ILE A 153 -6.08 15.89 16.79
C ILE A 153 -6.34 15.53 15.31
N ARG A 154 -6.52 14.23 14.99
CA ARG A 154 -6.90 13.82 13.61
C ARG A 154 -8.23 14.41 13.18
N ALA A 155 -9.21 14.48 14.08
CA ALA A 155 -10.49 15.12 13.79
C ALA A 155 -10.36 16.62 13.52
N LEU A 156 -9.48 17.31 14.24
CA LEU A 156 -9.17 18.73 14.00
C LEU A 156 -8.54 18.95 12.62
N LEU A 157 -7.61 18.08 12.21
CA LEU A 157 -7.02 18.10 10.87
C LEU A 157 -8.07 17.87 9.78
N ASN A 158 -8.94 16.87 9.97
CA ASN A 158 -10.00 16.56 9.03
C ASN A 158 -11.00 17.72 8.87
N ALA A 159 -11.08 18.62 9.84
CA ALA A 159 -11.94 19.82 9.86
C ALA A 159 -11.20 21.10 9.44
N ASP A 160 -9.98 20.99 8.87
CA ASP A 160 -9.11 22.11 8.47
C ASP A 160 -8.80 23.10 9.63
N ARG A 161 -8.83 22.62 10.88
CA ARG A 161 -8.51 23.41 12.10
C ARG A 161 -7.04 23.21 12.50
N ASP A 162 -6.11 23.43 11.58
CA ASP A 162 -4.68 23.14 11.73
C ASP A 162 -4.04 23.82 12.94
N LYS A 163 -4.40 25.07 13.24
CA LYS A 163 -3.83 25.79 14.37
C LYS A 163 -4.16 25.13 15.69
N GLU A 164 -5.40 24.66 15.84
CA GLU A 164 -5.86 23.99 17.06
C GLU A 164 -5.28 22.58 17.15
N ALA A 165 -5.18 21.86 16.01
CA ALA A 165 -4.51 20.58 15.94
C ALA A 165 -3.06 20.68 16.42
N ARG A 166 -2.30 21.68 15.95
CA ARG A 166 -0.92 21.96 16.35
C ARG A 166 -0.82 22.28 17.84
N GLN A 167 -1.70 23.13 18.36
CA GLN A 167 -1.70 23.47 19.78
C GLN A 167 -2.01 22.24 20.64
N THR A 168 -3.05 21.49 20.32
CA THR A 168 -3.45 20.28 21.06
C THR A 168 -2.34 19.23 21.04
N LEU A 169 -1.69 19.03 19.88
CA LEU A 169 -0.54 18.12 19.76
C LEU A 169 0.65 18.57 20.63
N ASN A 170 0.97 19.88 20.62
CA ASN A 170 2.04 20.43 21.43
C ASN A 170 1.79 20.23 22.93
N ASP A 171 0.56 20.48 23.38
CA ASP A 171 0.15 20.29 24.76
C ASP A 171 0.16 18.80 25.16
N TRP A 172 -0.19 17.92 24.23
CA TRP A 172 -0.12 16.48 24.43
C TRP A 172 1.34 15.98 24.54
N MET A 173 2.23 16.39 23.60
CA MET A 173 3.64 16.04 23.63
C MET A 173 4.41 16.62 24.82
N ALA A 174 3.94 17.70 25.41
CA ALA A 174 4.53 18.24 26.64
C ALA A 174 4.25 17.37 27.89
N ARG A 175 3.19 16.54 27.83
CA ARG A 175 2.73 15.69 28.95
C ARG A 175 3.07 14.21 28.75
N ASN A 176 3.34 13.78 27.54
CA ASN A 176 3.52 12.37 27.20
C ASN A 176 4.79 12.17 26.38
N ALA A 177 5.46 11.03 26.55
CA ALA A 177 6.55 10.64 25.68
C ALA A 177 6.05 10.44 24.23
N PRO A 178 6.74 10.97 23.22
CA PRO A 178 6.38 10.75 21.83
C PRO A 178 6.55 9.27 21.46
N GLN A 179 5.46 8.62 21.07
CA GLN A 179 5.45 7.27 20.51
C GLN A 179 5.40 7.35 18.98
N ASP A 180 5.64 6.23 18.28
CA ASP A 180 5.66 6.19 16.81
C ASP A 180 4.36 6.70 16.17
N ASP A 181 3.21 6.42 16.79
CA ASP A 181 1.92 6.95 16.32
C ASP A 181 1.79 8.44 16.49
N THR A 182 2.40 9.00 17.57
CA THR A 182 2.45 10.45 17.79
C THR A 182 3.34 11.12 16.77
N ILE A 183 4.46 10.51 16.42
CA ILE A 183 5.40 11.01 15.40
C ILE A 183 4.70 11.07 14.03
N ARG A 184 3.98 9.98 13.66
CA ARG A 184 3.18 9.96 12.43
C ARG A 184 2.08 11.04 12.42
N LEU A 185 1.36 11.16 13.53
CA LEU A 185 0.34 12.20 13.68
C LEU A 185 0.94 13.61 13.58
N ALA A 186 2.12 13.79 14.11
CA ALA A 186 2.83 15.04 14.04
C ALA A 186 3.28 15.39 12.60
N GLN A 187 3.71 14.42 11.82
CA GLN A 187 3.97 14.59 10.38
C GLN A 187 2.70 15.00 9.61
N GLU A 188 1.54 14.40 9.96
CA GLU A 188 0.25 14.79 9.38
C GLU A 188 -0.14 16.24 9.71
N VAL A 189 0.10 16.66 10.97
CA VAL A 189 -0.29 18.00 11.50
C VAL A 189 0.54 19.14 10.92
N TYR A 190 1.81 18.91 10.69
CA TYR A 190 2.74 20.00 10.33
C TYR A 190 3.11 20.02 8.85
N GLY A 191 2.88 18.93 8.11
CA GLY A 191 3.34 18.82 6.73
C GLY A 191 4.87 18.83 6.63
N ASP A 192 5.42 18.95 5.43
CA ASP A 192 6.84 18.80 5.18
C ASP A 192 7.71 19.89 5.85
N GLY A 193 8.72 19.47 6.59
CA GLY A 193 9.96 20.20 6.86
C GLY A 193 10.01 21.13 8.09
N SER A 194 9.00 21.93 8.40
CA SER A 194 9.08 22.89 9.52
C SER A 194 8.86 22.25 10.89
N PHE A 195 8.36 21.05 10.91
CA PHE A 195 7.96 20.30 12.08
C PHE A 195 9.09 19.46 12.68
N LEU A 196 9.96 18.91 11.82
CA LEU A 196 11.01 17.99 12.26
C LEU A 196 11.89 18.63 13.35
N GLY A 197 12.26 19.91 13.18
CA GLY A 197 13.02 20.66 14.18
C GLY A 197 12.32 20.84 15.52
N SER A 198 11.00 21.07 15.54
CA SER A 198 10.24 21.19 16.79
C SER A 198 10.12 19.85 17.51
N LEU A 199 9.89 18.76 16.79
CA LEU A 199 9.82 17.41 17.35
C LEU A 199 11.17 16.97 17.89
N LEU A 200 12.24 17.15 17.12
CA LEU A 200 13.60 16.85 17.54
C LEU A 200 13.98 17.61 18.83
N SER A 201 13.70 18.92 18.89
CA SER A 201 13.97 19.71 20.08
C SER A 201 13.24 19.18 21.32
N LYS A 202 11.97 18.78 21.18
CA LYS A 202 11.18 18.23 22.28
C LYS A 202 11.65 16.84 22.70
N LEU A 203 11.96 15.98 21.72
CA LEU A 203 12.46 14.64 21.98
C LEU A 203 13.86 14.71 22.64
N LYS A 204 14.74 15.62 22.19
CA LYS A 204 16.02 15.91 22.84
C LYS A 204 15.85 16.35 24.29
N THR A 205 14.89 17.24 24.57
CA THR A 205 14.58 17.67 25.92
C THR A 205 14.06 16.51 26.79
N TYR A 206 13.16 15.70 26.24
CA TYR A 206 12.62 14.54 26.95
C TYR A 206 13.70 13.51 27.25
N THR A 207 14.50 13.08 26.27
CA THR A 207 15.56 12.08 26.46
C THR A 207 16.68 12.57 27.38
N SER A 208 16.96 13.86 27.41
CA SER A 208 17.93 14.43 28.37
C SER A 208 17.46 14.35 29.82
N THR A 209 16.14 14.35 30.09
CA THR A 209 15.55 14.20 31.40
C THR A 209 15.21 12.75 31.77
N HIS A 210 15.15 11.86 30.76
CA HIS A 210 14.83 10.44 30.92
C HIS A 210 15.86 9.58 30.18
N PRO A 211 17.13 9.56 30.60
CA PRO A 211 18.20 8.82 29.95
C PRO A 211 18.03 7.29 30.04
N GLU A 212 17.15 6.80 30.88
CA GLU A 212 16.76 5.40 31.03
C GLU A 212 15.75 4.93 29.96
N ASP A 213 15.04 5.85 29.29
CA ASP A 213 14.08 5.53 28.23
C ASP A 213 14.80 5.30 26.90
N ARG A 214 15.38 4.10 26.78
CA ARG A 214 16.17 3.68 25.61
C ARG A 214 15.35 3.66 24.32
N GLU A 215 14.04 3.38 24.38
CA GLU A 215 13.16 3.42 23.22
C GLU A 215 13.00 4.83 22.66
N SER A 216 12.81 5.82 23.54
CA SER A 216 12.73 7.23 23.12
C SER A 216 14.06 7.74 22.55
N ILE A 217 15.20 7.27 23.09
CA ILE A 217 16.52 7.58 22.53
C ILE A 217 16.68 6.98 21.12
N LEU A 218 16.23 5.75 20.91
CA LEU A 218 16.25 5.12 19.59
C LEU A 218 15.39 5.89 18.56
N ARG A 219 14.20 6.33 18.99
CA ARG A 219 13.33 7.17 18.15
C ARG A 219 13.98 8.52 17.80
N LEU A 220 14.63 9.15 18.79
CA LEU A 220 15.40 10.38 18.56
C LEU A 220 16.46 10.15 17.47
N ALA A 221 17.28 9.12 17.62
CA ALA A 221 18.35 8.83 16.69
C ALA A 221 17.82 8.56 15.26
N ARG A 222 16.71 7.84 15.11
CA ARG A 222 16.06 7.61 13.81
C ARG A 222 15.56 8.91 13.17
N LEU A 223 14.95 9.80 13.94
CA LEU A 223 14.48 11.09 13.45
C LEU A 223 15.63 12.05 13.08
N GLU A 224 16.74 11.98 13.80
CA GLU A 224 17.95 12.77 13.47
C GLU A 224 18.57 12.29 12.15
N ILE A 225 18.52 10.99 11.85
CA ILE A 225 18.92 10.44 10.54
C ILE A 225 17.99 10.97 9.43
N ASP A 226 16.67 10.91 9.64
CA ASP A 226 15.67 11.35 8.67
C ASP A 226 15.71 12.88 8.43
N SER A 227 16.35 13.65 9.32
CA SER A 227 16.50 15.10 9.16
C SER A 227 17.46 15.50 8.05
N GLU A 228 18.36 14.59 7.63
CA GLU A 228 19.44 14.82 6.66
C GLU A 228 20.39 15.98 7.04
N ILE A 229 20.38 16.42 8.31
CA ILE A 229 21.27 17.49 8.81
C ILE A 229 22.58 16.85 9.30
N PRO A 230 23.75 17.19 8.72
CA PRO A 230 25.01 16.48 9.01
C PRO A 230 25.42 16.47 10.48
N THR A 231 25.14 17.53 11.24
CA THR A 231 25.43 17.60 12.67
C THR A 231 24.54 16.68 13.49
N GLU A 232 23.26 16.61 13.16
CA GLU A 232 22.29 15.72 13.80
C GLU A 232 22.57 14.25 13.46
N THR A 233 22.96 13.96 12.22
CA THR A 233 23.37 12.62 11.80
C THR A 233 24.55 12.09 12.62
N GLY A 234 25.53 12.94 12.93
CA GLY A 234 26.65 12.56 13.80
C GLY A 234 26.22 12.27 15.25
N GLU A 235 25.29 13.04 15.79
CA GLU A 235 24.70 12.81 17.12
C GLU A 235 23.89 11.49 17.12
N ALA A 236 23.09 11.25 16.07
CA ALA A 236 22.33 10.02 15.90
C ALA A 236 23.21 8.77 15.89
N LEU A 237 24.31 8.80 15.14
CA LEU A 237 25.27 7.68 15.11
C LEU A 237 25.84 7.40 16.49
N ALA A 238 26.22 8.42 17.26
CA ALA A 238 26.72 8.27 18.61
C ALA A 238 25.68 7.65 19.54
N LEU A 239 24.41 8.08 19.45
CA LEU A 239 23.30 7.51 20.23
C LEU A 239 23.04 6.05 19.86
N LEU A 240 23.02 5.72 18.55
CA LEU A 240 22.82 4.34 18.10
C LEU A 240 23.93 3.43 18.57
N TRP A 241 25.21 3.86 18.51
CA TRP A 241 26.31 3.09 19.02
C TRP A 241 26.25 2.89 20.55
N HIS A 242 25.82 3.90 21.30
CA HIS A 242 25.61 3.76 22.74
C HIS A 242 24.48 2.75 23.05
N LEU A 243 23.38 2.80 22.33
CA LEU A 243 22.30 1.82 22.45
C LEU A 243 22.75 0.41 22.04
N ALA A 244 23.56 0.28 21.01
CA ALA A 244 24.04 -0.98 20.47
C ALA A 244 24.97 -1.75 21.44
N GLU A 245 25.49 -1.13 22.50
CA GLU A 245 26.29 -1.79 23.54
C GLU A 245 25.49 -2.73 24.44
N GLY A 246 24.14 -2.55 24.51
CA GLY A 246 23.25 -3.40 25.29
C GLY A 246 23.08 -4.83 24.73
N GLU A 247 22.22 -5.61 25.39
CA GLU A 247 21.87 -6.99 25.03
C GLU A 247 20.34 -7.17 24.91
N ASP A 248 19.59 -6.09 24.99
CA ASP A 248 18.12 -6.06 24.91
C ASP A 248 17.59 -5.93 23.48
N SER A 249 16.26 -5.80 23.31
CA SER A 249 15.63 -5.61 21.99
C SER A 249 16.00 -4.27 21.38
N VAL A 250 16.14 -3.22 22.19
CA VAL A 250 16.46 -1.88 21.71
C VAL A 250 17.87 -1.83 21.14
N SER A 251 18.83 -2.56 21.77
CA SER A 251 20.19 -2.65 21.24
C SER A 251 20.24 -3.37 19.88
N LEU A 252 19.42 -4.42 19.71
CA LEU A 252 19.32 -5.11 18.42
C LEU A 252 18.70 -4.20 17.34
N GLU A 253 17.67 -3.44 17.69
CA GLU A 253 17.05 -2.47 16.79
C GLU A 253 17.99 -1.31 16.42
N ALA A 254 18.84 -0.87 17.37
CA ALA A 254 19.87 0.12 17.09
C ALA A 254 20.93 -0.42 16.11
N LEU A 255 21.37 -1.69 16.29
CA LEU A 255 22.25 -2.37 15.33
C LEU A 255 21.60 -2.54 13.95
N ASP A 256 20.31 -2.87 13.91
CA ASP A 256 19.56 -2.97 12.67
C ASP A 256 19.48 -1.62 11.96
N THR A 257 19.19 -0.54 12.70
CA THR A 257 19.18 0.83 12.16
C THR A 257 20.57 1.23 11.62
N LEU A 258 21.64 0.98 12.36
CA LEU A 258 23.02 1.20 11.89
C LEU A 258 23.33 0.41 10.61
N SER A 259 22.81 -0.81 10.49
CA SER A 259 23.06 -1.68 9.35
C SER A 259 22.41 -1.18 8.05
N HIS A 260 21.37 -0.37 8.14
CA HIS A 260 20.68 0.22 6.99
C HIS A 260 21.09 1.67 6.70
N PHE A 261 21.94 2.22 7.56
CA PHE A 261 22.41 3.59 7.39
C PHE A 261 23.57 3.65 6.38
N PRO A 262 23.45 4.42 5.27
CA PRO A 262 24.41 4.39 4.18
C PRO A 262 25.78 5.00 4.54
N ASP A 263 25.82 5.92 5.50
CA ASP A 263 26.99 6.74 5.83
C ASP A 263 27.68 6.28 7.12
N VAL A 264 27.55 4.99 7.51
CA VAL A 264 28.34 4.44 8.62
C VAL A 264 29.82 4.53 8.24
N PRO A 265 30.69 5.11 9.11
CA PRO A 265 32.12 5.19 8.84
C PRO A 265 32.74 3.81 8.56
N PRO A 266 33.60 3.67 7.55
CA PRO A 266 34.22 2.37 7.21
C PRO A 266 34.96 1.72 8.37
N GLU A 267 35.54 2.50 9.28
CA GLU A 267 36.21 2.02 10.50
C GLU A 267 35.28 1.33 11.49
N ASP A 268 33.96 1.63 11.46
CA ASP A 268 32.98 1.07 12.37
C ASP A 268 32.40 -0.27 11.88
N TYR A 269 32.59 -0.63 10.62
CA TYR A 269 32.03 -1.88 10.08
C TYR A 269 32.51 -3.14 10.79
N PRO A 270 33.81 -3.30 11.17
CA PRO A 270 34.22 -4.48 11.91
C PRO A 270 33.45 -4.66 13.22
N ARG A 271 33.23 -3.55 13.95
CA ARG A 271 32.45 -3.53 15.19
C ARG A 271 30.98 -3.86 14.94
N LEU A 272 30.37 -3.29 13.90
CA LEU A 272 28.99 -3.56 13.51
C LEU A 272 28.79 -5.04 13.16
N ILE A 273 29.67 -5.62 12.34
CA ILE A 273 29.64 -7.03 11.95
C ILE A 273 29.73 -7.93 13.17
N GLU A 274 30.68 -7.66 14.07
CA GLU A 274 30.87 -8.45 15.28
C GLU A 274 29.65 -8.39 16.20
N ARG A 275 29.09 -7.19 16.41
CA ARG A 275 27.91 -7.00 17.25
C ARG A 275 26.65 -7.64 16.66
N LEU A 276 26.40 -7.48 15.36
CA LEU A 276 25.26 -8.13 14.68
C LEU A 276 25.35 -9.66 14.76
N LYS A 277 26.55 -10.22 14.61
CA LYS A 277 26.75 -11.67 14.64
C LYS A 277 26.60 -12.26 16.06
N ASN A 278 27.14 -11.58 17.06
CA ASN A 278 27.28 -12.11 18.42
C ASN A 278 26.22 -11.61 19.41
N HIS A 279 25.28 -10.74 18.98
CA HIS A 279 24.23 -10.25 19.86
C HIS A 279 23.33 -11.40 20.34
N PRO A 280 23.00 -11.51 21.66
CA PRO A 280 22.26 -12.66 22.21
C PRO A 280 20.88 -12.89 21.58
N ARG A 281 20.26 -11.81 21.05
CA ARG A 281 18.95 -11.87 20.39
C ARG A 281 19.03 -11.82 18.87
N SER A 282 20.24 -11.92 18.29
CA SER A 282 20.43 -11.86 16.85
C SER A 282 19.73 -13.01 16.15
N THR A 283 18.86 -12.70 15.21
CA THR A 283 18.20 -13.67 14.33
C THR A 283 19.11 -13.98 13.13
N ASN A 284 18.73 -14.97 12.33
CA ASN A 284 19.46 -15.27 11.11
C ASN A 284 19.44 -14.10 10.12
N GLU A 285 18.48 -13.18 10.20
CA GLU A 285 18.44 -11.98 9.36
C GLU A 285 19.61 -11.02 9.67
N GLN A 286 19.86 -10.71 10.95
CA GLN A 286 21.00 -9.87 11.37
C GLN A 286 22.34 -10.55 11.10
N LYS A 287 22.42 -11.87 11.28
CA LYS A 287 23.63 -12.62 10.92
C LYS A 287 23.93 -12.58 9.43
N VAL A 288 22.91 -12.74 8.58
CA VAL A 288 23.02 -12.58 7.12
C VAL A 288 23.47 -11.16 6.77
N GLN A 289 22.95 -10.14 7.45
CA GLN A 289 23.37 -8.75 7.24
C GLN A 289 24.87 -8.56 7.58
N ALA A 290 25.34 -9.18 8.65
CA ALA A 290 26.77 -9.19 8.97
C ALA A 290 27.61 -9.82 7.84
N TYR A 291 27.15 -10.92 7.24
CA TYR A 291 27.83 -11.53 6.08
C TYR A 291 27.75 -10.66 4.82
N ARG A 292 26.65 -9.94 4.57
CA ARG A 292 26.55 -8.95 3.49
C ARG A 292 27.61 -7.87 3.60
N PHE A 293 27.80 -7.30 4.80
CA PHE A 293 28.87 -6.33 5.06
C PHE A 293 30.25 -6.91 4.87
N ARG A 294 30.51 -8.11 5.38
CA ARG A 294 31.81 -8.77 5.18
C ARG A 294 32.15 -8.94 3.69
N LEU A 295 31.16 -9.34 2.87
CA LEU A 295 31.35 -9.46 1.42
C LEU A 295 31.63 -8.12 0.76
N GLN A 296 30.95 -7.06 1.18
CA GLN A 296 31.15 -5.71 0.66
C GLN A 296 32.56 -5.18 0.97
N PHE A 297 33.05 -5.43 2.19
CA PHE A 297 34.36 -4.96 2.65
C PHE A 297 35.53 -5.83 2.24
N ARG A 298 35.29 -7.13 2.07
CA ARG A 298 36.33 -8.13 1.74
C ARG A 298 35.89 -8.98 0.56
N PRO A 299 35.70 -8.37 -0.62
CA PRO A 299 35.30 -9.11 -1.82
C PRO A 299 36.39 -10.13 -2.24
N ASP A 300 37.66 -9.90 -1.87
CA ASP A 300 38.76 -10.81 -2.03
C ASP A 300 38.59 -12.12 -1.25
N GLN A 301 37.84 -12.11 -0.15
CA GLN A 301 37.60 -13.28 0.70
C GLN A 301 36.22 -13.93 0.43
N ARG A 302 35.60 -13.64 -0.71
CA ARG A 302 34.23 -14.09 -1.04
C ARG A 302 34.00 -15.58 -0.77
N LEU A 303 34.90 -16.46 -1.25
CA LEU A 303 34.73 -17.90 -1.10
C LEU A 303 34.79 -18.34 0.37
N SER A 304 35.70 -17.77 1.16
CA SER A 304 35.82 -18.07 2.59
C SER A 304 34.58 -17.63 3.36
N ILE A 305 34.09 -16.41 3.09
CA ILE A 305 32.91 -15.84 3.74
C ILE A 305 31.68 -16.68 3.45
N LEU A 306 31.47 -17.07 2.18
CA LEU A 306 30.34 -17.91 1.78
C LEU A 306 30.40 -19.30 2.40
N SER A 307 31.59 -19.91 2.44
CA SER A 307 31.78 -21.22 3.07
C SER A 307 31.47 -21.18 4.57
N GLU A 308 31.94 -20.13 5.26
CA GLU A 308 31.62 -19.90 6.67
C GLU A 308 30.12 -19.72 6.90
N ALA A 309 29.46 -18.90 6.08
CA ALA A 309 28.03 -18.70 6.18
C ALA A 309 27.24 -19.99 5.97
N VAL A 310 27.54 -20.75 4.92
CA VAL A 310 26.88 -22.04 4.65
C VAL A 310 27.09 -23.01 5.82
N LEU A 311 28.28 -23.04 6.41
CA LEU A 311 28.58 -23.93 7.56
C LEU A 311 27.78 -23.50 8.80
N GLU A 312 27.70 -22.18 9.08
CA GLU A 312 26.96 -21.65 10.24
C GLU A 312 25.46 -21.94 10.16
N PHE A 313 24.88 -21.80 8.96
CA PHE A 313 23.42 -21.96 8.79
C PHE A 313 23.00 -23.42 8.49
N ARG A 314 23.95 -24.35 8.27
CA ARG A 314 23.64 -25.73 7.88
C ARG A 314 22.73 -26.48 8.88
N GLU A 315 22.92 -26.20 10.17
CA GLU A 315 22.14 -26.81 11.25
C GLU A 315 20.92 -25.97 11.68
N SER A 316 20.63 -24.88 10.96
CA SER A 316 19.48 -24.05 11.24
C SER A 316 18.17 -24.79 10.89
N LYS A 317 17.10 -24.45 11.61
CA LYS A 317 15.77 -24.96 11.26
C LYS A 317 15.35 -24.39 9.89
N ARG A 318 14.52 -25.12 9.17
CA ARG A 318 14.05 -24.73 7.82
C ARG A 318 13.42 -23.34 7.78
N GLU A 319 12.68 -22.95 8.83
CA GLU A 319 12.05 -21.63 8.94
C GLU A 319 13.11 -20.51 9.00
N ASP A 320 14.23 -20.81 9.62
CA ASP A 320 15.35 -19.87 9.83
C ASP A 320 16.31 -19.81 8.62
N LEU A 321 16.16 -20.69 7.61
CA LEU A 321 16.96 -20.69 6.39
C LEU A 321 16.49 -19.66 5.35
N LEU A 322 15.29 -19.10 5.49
CA LEU A 322 14.75 -18.19 4.49
C LEU A 322 15.61 -16.94 4.25
N PRO A 323 16.12 -16.22 5.29
CA PRO A 323 16.96 -15.05 5.08
C PRO A 323 18.26 -15.37 4.33
N VAL A 324 18.92 -16.47 4.67
CA VAL A 324 20.19 -16.85 4.04
C VAL A 324 19.99 -17.33 2.60
N THR A 325 18.96 -18.12 2.33
CA THR A 325 18.67 -18.57 0.95
C THR A 325 18.28 -17.42 0.05
N ARG A 326 17.50 -16.44 0.55
CA ARG A 326 17.17 -15.20 -0.17
C ARG A 326 18.45 -14.43 -0.50
N TRP A 327 19.30 -14.20 0.50
CA TRP A 327 20.57 -13.51 0.29
C TRP A 327 21.47 -14.22 -0.73
N LEU A 328 21.60 -15.54 -0.67
CA LEU A 328 22.39 -16.31 -1.62
C LEU A 328 21.84 -16.19 -3.05
N VAL A 329 20.52 -16.18 -3.22
CA VAL A 329 19.86 -15.92 -4.51
C VAL A 329 20.16 -14.51 -5.00
N ASP A 330 20.06 -13.49 -4.13
CA ASP A 330 20.33 -12.08 -4.46
C ASP A 330 21.75 -11.86 -5.00
N ILE A 331 22.72 -12.60 -4.47
CA ILE A 331 24.14 -12.53 -4.88
C ILE A 331 24.54 -13.56 -5.94
N ASN A 332 23.56 -14.26 -6.53
CA ASN A 332 23.70 -15.29 -7.56
C ASN A 332 24.51 -16.55 -7.12
N GLU A 333 24.52 -16.87 -5.83
CA GLU A 333 25.18 -18.06 -5.28
C GLU A 333 24.24 -19.27 -5.21
N TYR A 334 23.64 -19.60 -6.33
CA TYR A 334 22.59 -20.63 -6.46
C TYR A 334 23.03 -22.03 -6.03
N GLN A 335 24.31 -22.38 -6.28
CA GLN A 335 24.83 -23.68 -5.88
C GLN A 335 24.85 -23.82 -4.35
N GLN A 336 25.13 -22.74 -3.62
CA GLN A 336 25.13 -22.72 -2.17
C GLN A 336 23.71 -22.91 -1.61
N VAL A 337 22.70 -22.37 -2.26
CA VAL A 337 21.28 -22.61 -1.89
C VAL A 337 20.98 -24.11 -1.96
N LEU A 338 21.33 -24.78 -3.06
CA LEU A 338 21.08 -26.21 -3.23
C LEU A 338 21.90 -27.10 -2.29
N SER A 339 23.03 -26.60 -1.77
CA SER A 339 23.84 -27.33 -0.78
C SER A 339 23.37 -27.14 0.66
N LEU A 340 22.62 -26.05 0.92
CA LEU A 340 22.16 -25.68 2.25
C LEU A 340 20.79 -26.28 2.58
N VAL A 341 19.94 -26.45 1.58
CA VAL A 341 18.52 -26.83 1.75
C VAL A 341 18.29 -28.22 1.18
N GLU A 342 17.73 -29.11 1.98
CA GLU A 342 17.31 -30.44 1.53
C GLU A 342 15.95 -30.35 0.79
N GLU A 343 15.75 -31.26 -0.18
CA GLU A 343 14.52 -31.25 -0.99
C GLU A 343 13.25 -31.47 -0.16
N GLU A 344 13.32 -32.29 0.89
CA GLU A 344 12.16 -32.52 1.78
C GLU A 344 11.79 -31.26 2.59
N ASP A 345 12.74 -30.40 2.95
CA ASP A 345 12.46 -29.11 3.59
C ASP A 345 11.74 -28.15 2.64
N VAL A 346 12.15 -28.15 1.37
CA VAL A 346 11.54 -27.35 0.32
C VAL A 346 10.09 -27.76 0.07
N ILE A 347 9.83 -29.07 0.01
CA ILE A 347 8.47 -29.60 -0.22
C ILE A 347 7.55 -29.33 0.97
N SER A 348 8.09 -29.16 2.17
CA SER A 348 7.32 -28.94 3.39
C SER A 348 7.16 -27.46 3.79
N PHE A 349 7.95 -26.55 3.18
CA PHE A 349 7.94 -25.12 3.53
C PHE A 349 8.00 -24.22 2.30
N GLN A 350 6.84 -23.72 1.87
CA GLN A 350 6.67 -22.92 0.65
C GLN A 350 7.66 -21.75 0.48
N PRO A 351 8.04 -20.95 1.51
CA PRO A 351 8.95 -19.84 1.30
C PRO A 351 10.34 -20.24 0.80
N LEU A 352 10.83 -21.43 1.15
CA LEU A 352 12.11 -21.95 0.63
C LEU A 352 11.99 -22.46 -0.81
N LEU A 353 10.82 -22.95 -1.19
CA LEU A 353 10.56 -23.53 -2.50
C LEU A 353 10.85 -22.53 -3.63
N GLU A 354 10.45 -21.28 -3.49
CA GLU A 354 10.67 -20.26 -4.53
C GLU A 354 12.17 -19.99 -4.76
N ASN A 355 12.96 -19.87 -3.69
CA ASN A 355 14.42 -19.71 -3.77
C ASN A 355 15.11 -20.93 -4.40
N TYR A 356 14.65 -22.13 -4.03
CA TYR A 356 15.18 -23.38 -4.56
C TYR A 356 14.89 -23.57 -6.05
N LEU A 357 13.65 -23.34 -6.48
CA LEU A 357 13.26 -23.40 -7.90
C LEU A 357 13.99 -22.35 -8.74
N THR A 358 14.18 -21.15 -8.19
CA THR A 358 14.99 -20.09 -8.82
C THR A 358 16.43 -20.56 -9.02
N SER A 359 17.01 -21.20 -8.02
CA SER A 359 18.38 -21.72 -8.07
C SER A 359 18.52 -22.85 -9.09
N LEU A 360 17.58 -23.79 -9.14
CA LEU A 360 17.55 -24.83 -10.17
C LEU A 360 17.46 -24.25 -11.59
N THR A 361 16.64 -23.22 -11.74
CA THR A 361 16.45 -22.50 -13.02
C THR A 361 17.75 -21.83 -13.47
N ALA A 362 18.42 -21.11 -12.55
CA ALA A 362 19.65 -20.40 -12.86
C ALA A 362 20.83 -21.32 -13.17
N LEU A 363 20.87 -22.49 -12.53
CA LEU A 363 21.88 -23.54 -12.77
C LEU A 363 21.54 -24.46 -13.94
N ASN A 364 20.47 -24.21 -14.68
CA ASN A 364 19.98 -25.04 -15.79
C ASN A 364 19.68 -26.50 -15.40
N ARG A 365 19.34 -26.75 -14.12
CA ARG A 365 18.95 -28.08 -13.64
C ARG A 365 17.49 -28.39 -14.01
N PHE A 366 17.20 -28.43 -15.30
CA PHE A 366 15.82 -28.50 -15.82
C PHE A 366 15.11 -29.82 -15.54
N ASP A 367 15.83 -30.93 -15.38
CA ASP A 367 15.21 -32.21 -15.03
C ASP A 367 14.73 -32.22 -13.59
N ASP A 368 15.50 -31.68 -12.65
CA ASP A 368 15.08 -31.51 -11.27
C ASP A 368 13.93 -30.50 -11.15
N LEU A 369 14.02 -29.38 -11.86
CA LEU A 369 12.95 -28.39 -11.94
C LEU A 369 11.64 -29.02 -12.45
N ARG A 370 11.72 -29.81 -13.53
CA ARG A 370 10.56 -30.50 -14.10
C ARG A 370 9.95 -31.51 -13.13
N ARG A 371 10.79 -32.28 -12.46
CA ARG A 371 10.36 -33.26 -11.45
C ARG A 371 9.62 -32.57 -10.31
N LEU A 372 10.18 -31.51 -9.75
CA LEU A 372 9.58 -30.78 -8.62
C LEU A 372 8.29 -30.05 -9.01
N VAL A 373 8.27 -29.32 -10.11
CA VAL A 373 7.06 -28.58 -10.54
C VAL A 373 5.89 -29.52 -10.87
N ASN A 374 6.18 -30.77 -11.27
CA ASN A 374 5.16 -31.80 -11.53
C ASN A 374 4.84 -32.66 -10.30
N ASP A 375 5.53 -32.51 -9.17
CA ASP A 375 5.19 -33.20 -7.93
C ASP A 375 3.88 -32.63 -7.37
N PRO A 376 2.84 -33.48 -7.14
CA PRO A 376 1.55 -32.99 -6.60
C PRO A 376 1.68 -32.25 -5.27
N ARG A 377 2.66 -32.61 -4.42
CA ARG A 377 2.94 -31.95 -3.14
C ARG A 377 3.40 -30.52 -3.37
N VAL A 378 4.37 -30.32 -4.27
CA VAL A 378 4.91 -29.02 -4.66
C VAL A 378 3.84 -28.17 -5.36
N ASN A 379 3.07 -28.77 -6.26
CA ASN A 379 2.01 -28.06 -6.99
C ASN A 379 0.90 -27.55 -6.06
N SER A 380 0.67 -28.20 -4.93
CA SER A 380 -0.29 -27.72 -3.91
C SER A 380 0.25 -26.51 -3.11
N LEU A 381 1.55 -26.33 -3.04
CA LEU A 381 2.21 -25.22 -2.36
C LEU A 381 2.39 -23.98 -3.26
N LEU A 382 2.55 -24.20 -4.57
CA LEU A 382 2.72 -23.10 -5.51
C LEU A 382 1.39 -22.42 -5.83
N THR A 383 1.41 -21.12 -5.98
CA THR A 383 0.28 -20.41 -6.60
C THR A 383 0.17 -20.83 -8.07
N ARG A 384 -1.03 -20.72 -8.64
CA ARG A 384 -1.26 -21.08 -10.06
C ARG A 384 -0.37 -20.26 -10.99
N SER A 385 -0.16 -18.99 -10.69
CA SER A 385 0.72 -18.12 -11.49
C SER A 385 2.17 -18.56 -11.42
N THR A 386 2.68 -18.91 -10.23
CA THR A 386 4.06 -19.39 -10.06
C THR A 386 4.27 -20.72 -10.79
N SER A 387 3.35 -21.68 -10.62
CA SER A 387 3.41 -22.96 -11.32
C SER A 387 3.39 -22.77 -12.84
N ALA A 388 2.47 -21.93 -13.35
CA ALA A 388 2.39 -21.62 -14.79
C ALA A 388 3.65 -20.94 -15.33
N PHE A 389 4.27 -20.05 -14.54
CA PHE A 389 5.53 -19.39 -14.91
C PHE A 389 6.68 -20.39 -15.08
N TYR A 390 6.87 -21.31 -14.13
CA TYR A 390 7.90 -22.35 -14.27
C TYR A 390 7.61 -23.32 -15.41
N GLN A 391 6.34 -23.65 -15.67
CA GLN A 391 5.96 -24.46 -16.84
C GLN A 391 6.24 -23.75 -18.17
N LEU A 392 6.03 -22.42 -18.23
CA LEU A 392 6.43 -21.59 -19.37
C LEU A 392 7.95 -21.64 -19.56
N HIS A 393 8.71 -21.48 -18.49
CA HIS A 393 10.17 -21.52 -18.55
C HIS A 393 10.67 -22.89 -19.05
N LEU A 394 10.15 -23.99 -18.50
CA LEU A 394 10.48 -25.34 -18.94
C LEU A 394 10.15 -25.57 -20.41
N ALA A 395 8.99 -25.09 -20.88
CA ALA A 395 8.61 -25.18 -22.29
C ALA A 395 9.57 -24.42 -23.20
N PHE A 396 10.04 -23.26 -22.76
CA PHE A 396 11.01 -22.48 -23.50
C PHE A 396 12.37 -23.19 -23.61
N VAL A 397 12.93 -23.66 -22.48
CA VAL A 397 14.24 -24.31 -22.50
C VAL A 397 14.23 -25.67 -23.20
N THR A 398 13.08 -26.33 -23.26
CA THR A 398 12.88 -27.56 -24.04
C THR A 398 12.48 -27.30 -25.50
N GLN A 399 12.56 -26.06 -25.95
CA GLN A 399 12.29 -25.63 -27.31
C GLN A 399 10.92 -26.07 -27.84
N GLN A 400 9.88 -25.97 -27.00
CA GLN A 400 8.51 -26.26 -27.47
C GLN A 400 8.08 -25.28 -28.58
N PRO A 401 7.12 -25.66 -29.43
CA PRO A 401 6.64 -24.80 -30.48
C PRO A 401 6.17 -23.42 -29.96
N LEU A 402 6.40 -22.37 -30.75
CA LEU A 402 6.06 -20.99 -30.36
C LEU A 402 4.58 -20.85 -29.98
N LYS A 403 3.68 -21.59 -30.63
CA LYS A 403 2.25 -21.62 -30.28
C LYS A 403 2.03 -22.06 -28.83
N ASP A 404 2.75 -23.07 -28.37
CA ASP A 404 2.61 -23.61 -27.00
C ASP A 404 3.22 -22.65 -25.97
N LEU A 405 4.34 -22.01 -26.31
CA LEU A 405 4.95 -20.95 -25.49
C LEU A 405 4.00 -19.76 -25.29
N ARG A 406 3.34 -19.31 -26.39
CA ARG A 406 2.33 -18.25 -26.33
C ARG A 406 1.18 -18.63 -25.40
N ALA A 407 0.58 -19.79 -25.56
CA ALA A 407 -0.51 -20.27 -24.73
C ALA A 407 -0.12 -20.36 -23.23
N LYS A 408 1.11 -20.80 -22.93
CA LYS A 408 1.61 -20.87 -21.56
C LYS A 408 1.85 -19.48 -20.96
N MET A 409 2.35 -18.53 -21.74
CA MET A 409 2.56 -17.15 -21.27
C MET A 409 1.23 -16.45 -21.01
N GLU A 410 0.24 -16.62 -21.89
CA GLU A 410 -1.13 -16.14 -21.68
C GLU A 410 -1.74 -16.74 -20.41
N THR A 411 -1.56 -18.04 -20.18
CA THR A 411 -2.03 -18.74 -18.99
C THR A 411 -1.37 -18.19 -17.71
N ALA A 412 -0.05 -18.02 -17.72
CA ALA A 412 0.68 -17.46 -16.58
C ALA A 412 0.21 -16.02 -16.26
N THR A 413 0.06 -15.19 -17.29
CA THR A 413 -0.46 -13.82 -17.17
C THR A 413 -1.87 -13.81 -16.59
N LEU A 414 -2.77 -14.65 -17.09
CA LEU A 414 -4.15 -14.74 -16.60
C LEU A 414 -4.21 -15.18 -15.14
N HIS A 415 -3.41 -16.17 -14.74
CA HIS A 415 -3.36 -16.60 -13.34
C HIS A 415 -2.81 -15.50 -12.44
N ALA A 416 -1.73 -14.82 -12.84
CA ALA A 416 -1.17 -13.71 -12.07
C ALA A 416 -2.16 -12.53 -11.93
N GLN A 417 -2.95 -12.24 -12.97
CA GLN A 417 -4.03 -11.26 -12.92
C GLN A 417 -5.13 -11.64 -11.92
N ASN A 418 -5.59 -12.88 -11.99
CA ASN A 418 -6.66 -13.39 -11.11
C ASN A 418 -6.22 -13.45 -9.63
N GLU A 419 -4.95 -13.69 -9.39
CA GLU A 419 -4.35 -13.73 -8.05
C GLU A 419 -3.91 -12.34 -7.55
N GLY A 420 -3.97 -11.30 -8.39
CA GLY A 420 -3.52 -9.95 -8.06
C GLY A 420 -2.01 -9.85 -7.79
N ARG A 421 -1.20 -10.79 -8.31
CA ARG A 421 0.26 -10.84 -8.08
C ARG A 421 1.00 -9.91 -9.03
N ILE A 422 1.07 -8.64 -8.64
CA ILE A 422 1.64 -7.56 -9.46
C ILE A 422 3.11 -7.82 -9.81
N GLU A 423 3.92 -8.26 -8.87
CA GLU A 423 5.35 -8.53 -9.08
C GLU A 423 5.57 -9.69 -10.05
N MET A 424 4.71 -10.71 -9.99
CA MET A 424 4.72 -11.81 -10.95
C MET A 424 4.38 -11.32 -12.37
N LEU A 425 3.42 -10.40 -12.51
CA LEU A 425 3.09 -9.80 -13.80
C LEU A 425 4.27 -9.02 -14.38
N LEU A 426 4.98 -8.23 -13.58
CA LEU A 426 6.21 -7.55 -14.01
C LEU A 426 7.28 -8.56 -14.45
N SER A 427 7.42 -9.66 -13.71
CA SER A 427 8.37 -10.73 -14.03
C SER A 427 8.01 -11.45 -15.35
N ILE A 428 6.73 -11.79 -15.56
CA ILE A 428 6.24 -12.39 -16.80
C ILE A 428 6.46 -11.44 -17.98
N GLY A 429 6.14 -10.14 -17.82
CA GLY A 429 6.37 -9.13 -18.84
C GLY A 429 7.84 -9.05 -19.25
N LYS A 430 8.73 -8.92 -18.28
CA LYS A 430 10.18 -8.90 -18.52
C LYS A 430 10.68 -10.20 -19.17
N TYR A 431 10.16 -11.34 -18.72
CA TYR A 431 10.49 -12.64 -19.31
C TYR A 431 10.12 -12.70 -20.79
N GLY A 432 8.92 -12.24 -21.17
CA GLY A 432 8.47 -12.20 -22.56
C GLY A 432 9.35 -11.29 -23.43
N GLU A 433 9.72 -10.09 -22.95
CA GLU A 433 10.67 -9.21 -23.65
C GLU A 433 12.00 -9.92 -23.92
N LEU A 434 12.60 -10.52 -22.90
CA LEU A 434 13.90 -11.21 -22.99
C LEU A 434 13.86 -12.44 -23.92
N ARG A 435 12.68 -13.01 -24.15
CA ARG A 435 12.48 -14.21 -24.97
C ARG A 435 11.90 -13.91 -26.35
N GLY A 436 11.87 -12.64 -26.76
CA GLY A 436 11.39 -12.22 -28.08
C GLY A 436 9.88 -12.33 -28.28
N MET A 437 9.11 -12.25 -27.20
CA MET A 437 7.63 -12.25 -27.21
C MET A 437 7.07 -10.96 -26.58
N PRO A 438 7.51 -9.77 -27.05
CA PRO A 438 7.11 -8.51 -26.44
C PRO A 438 5.60 -8.23 -26.54
N ASP A 439 4.94 -8.72 -27.58
CA ASP A 439 3.49 -8.61 -27.77
C ASP A 439 2.70 -9.31 -26.66
N LEU A 440 3.23 -10.39 -26.09
CA LEU A 440 2.62 -11.08 -24.94
C LEU A 440 2.97 -10.44 -23.60
N SER A 441 3.99 -9.59 -23.56
CA SER A 441 4.37 -8.82 -22.36
C SER A 441 3.42 -7.65 -22.09
N GLU A 442 2.81 -7.07 -23.13
CA GLU A 442 1.94 -5.90 -23.04
C GLU A 442 0.75 -6.10 -22.06
N PRO A 443 -0.02 -7.22 -22.09
CA PRO A 443 -1.11 -7.44 -21.15
C PRO A 443 -0.64 -7.50 -19.68
N ALA A 444 0.51 -8.10 -19.44
CA ALA A 444 1.07 -8.23 -18.10
C ALA A 444 1.44 -6.85 -17.51
N TYR A 445 2.13 -6.02 -18.27
CA TYR A 445 2.47 -4.66 -17.87
C TYR A 445 1.25 -3.75 -17.74
N THR A 446 0.30 -3.83 -18.67
CA THR A 446 -0.95 -3.06 -18.62
C THR A 446 -1.73 -3.35 -17.33
N PHE A 447 -1.75 -4.61 -16.91
CA PHE A 447 -2.42 -4.95 -15.66
C PHE A 447 -1.62 -4.50 -14.43
N ALA A 448 -0.29 -4.63 -14.45
CA ALA A 448 0.59 -4.17 -13.38
C ALA A 448 0.43 -2.67 -13.08
N MET A 449 0.21 -1.84 -14.12
CA MET A 449 -0.04 -0.41 -14.00
C MET A 449 -1.28 -0.06 -13.17
N ARG A 450 -2.21 -0.97 -12.94
CA ARG A 450 -3.37 -0.73 -12.06
C ARG A 450 -2.98 -0.57 -10.60
N SER A 451 -1.81 -1.07 -10.21
CA SER A 451 -1.26 -0.89 -8.87
C SER A 451 -0.43 0.39 -8.80
N ARG A 452 -0.71 1.26 -7.81
CA ARG A 452 0.07 2.50 -7.58
C ARG A 452 1.57 2.23 -7.42
N ARG A 453 1.95 1.13 -6.75
CA ARG A 453 3.36 0.76 -6.52
C ARG A 453 4.09 0.30 -7.80
N ALA A 454 3.37 -0.32 -8.73
CA ALA A 454 3.92 -0.86 -9.95
C ALA A 454 3.57 -0.02 -11.20
N PHE A 455 2.97 1.14 -11.02
CA PHE A 455 2.58 1.99 -12.13
C PHE A 455 3.78 2.39 -12.99
N ILE A 456 4.84 2.90 -12.37
CA ILE A 456 6.06 3.32 -13.08
C ILE A 456 6.75 2.13 -13.78
N PRO A 457 7.14 1.04 -13.07
CA PRO A 457 7.79 -0.08 -13.73
C PRO A 457 6.89 -0.77 -14.78
N GLY A 458 5.57 -0.80 -14.56
CA GLY A 458 4.61 -1.30 -15.54
C GLY A 458 4.55 -0.44 -16.80
N LEU A 459 4.50 0.89 -16.65
CA LEU A 459 4.49 1.83 -17.76
C LEU A 459 5.78 1.76 -18.59
N GLU A 460 6.94 1.77 -17.94
CA GLU A 460 8.23 1.63 -18.62
C GLU A 460 8.33 0.29 -19.38
N GLY A 461 7.87 -0.80 -18.75
CA GLY A 461 7.78 -2.11 -19.40
C GLY A 461 6.83 -2.08 -20.59
N LEU A 462 5.66 -1.48 -20.47
CA LEU A 462 4.69 -1.36 -21.56
C LEU A 462 5.24 -0.53 -22.72
N LEU A 463 5.90 0.58 -22.44
CA LEU A 463 6.54 1.39 -23.48
C LEU A 463 7.63 0.61 -24.23
N ARG A 464 8.48 -0.15 -23.53
CA ARG A 464 9.47 -1.02 -24.18
C ARG A 464 8.81 -2.13 -24.99
N ALA A 465 7.84 -2.85 -24.40
CA ALA A 465 7.18 -3.98 -25.05
C ALA A 465 6.42 -3.55 -26.32
N THR A 466 5.67 -2.44 -26.27
CA THR A 466 4.95 -1.89 -27.43
C THR A 466 5.88 -1.38 -28.52
N HIS A 467 7.05 -0.84 -28.16
CA HIS A 467 8.07 -0.46 -29.14
C HIS A 467 8.68 -1.71 -29.81
N LEU A 468 9.08 -2.71 -29.02
CA LEU A 468 9.67 -3.95 -29.52
C LEU A 468 8.69 -4.76 -30.38
N SER A 469 7.41 -4.79 -30.04
CA SER A 469 6.36 -5.47 -30.80
C SER A 469 5.93 -4.70 -32.05
N GLY A 470 6.27 -3.40 -32.14
CA GLY A 470 5.78 -2.50 -33.19
C GLY A 470 4.32 -2.08 -32.99
N ASN A 471 3.77 -2.22 -31.81
CA ASN A 471 2.40 -1.80 -31.48
C ASN A 471 2.33 -0.29 -31.25
N THR A 472 2.29 0.48 -32.33
CA THR A 472 2.26 1.95 -32.28
C THR A 472 1.02 2.49 -31.54
N VAL A 473 -0.12 1.80 -31.65
CA VAL A 473 -1.38 2.20 -30.98
C VAL A 473 -1.27 2.02 -29.47
N GLY A 474 -0.78 0.87 -29.02
CA GLY A 474 -0.52 0.61 -27.60
C GLY A 474 0.52 1.55 -27.03
N HIS A 475 1.58 1.83 -27.77
CA HIS A 475 2.62 2.79 -27.39
C HIS A 475 2.08 4.20 -27.22
N LEU A 476 1.24 4.66 -28.16
CA LEU A 476 0.57 5.96 -28.05
C LEU A 476 -0.31 6.07 -26.82
N ALA A 477 -1.09 5.03 -26.53
CA ALA A 477 -1.95 5.00 -25.34
C ALA A 477 -1.12 5.07 -24.05
N ALA A 478 -0.02 4.31 -23.97
CA ALA A 478 0.89 4.35 -22.82
C ALA A 478 1.53 5.75 -22.63
N LEU A 479 1.96 6.39 -23.73
CA LEU A 479 2.49 7.76 -23.68
C LEU A 479 1.45 8.80 -23.27
N GLN A 480 0.18 8.63 -23.65
CA GLN A 480 -0.90 9.49 -23.20
C GLN A 480 -1.13 9.38 -21.69
N ASP A 481 -1.02 8.19 -21.13
CA ASP A 481 -1.12 7.97 -19.68
C ASP A 481 0.09 8.57 -18.97
N ALA A 482 1.31 8.36 -19.48
CA ALA A 482 2.53 8.96 -18.97
C ALA A 482 2.47 10.49 -18.96
N SER A 483 2.08 11.10 -20.08
CA SER A 483 2.01 12.56 -20.21
C SER A 483 0.93 13.21 -19.33
N ARG A 484 -0.14 12.48 -18.99
CA ARG A 484 -1.15 12.94 -18.03
C ARG A 484 -0.63 12.91 -16.60
N GLN A 485 0.15 11.89 -16.26
CA GLN A 485 0.70 11.71 -14.92
C GLN A 485 1.89 12.66 -14.66
N TRP A 486 2.71 12.89 -15.68
CA TRP A 486 3.89 13.77 -15.62
C TRP A 486 3.89 14.78 -16.77
N PRO A 487 3.06 15.84 -16.67
CA PRO A 487 2.93 16.81 -17.75
C PRO A 487 4.21 17.61 -18.00
N ASP A 488 5.08 17.73 -16.99
CA ASP A 488 6.35 18.44 -17.07
C ASP A 488 7.52 17.57 -17.56
N ASN A 489 7.31 16.25 -17.73
CA ASN A 489 8.35 15.37 -18.25
C ASN A 489 8.46 15.54 -19.77
N GLN A 490 9.53 16.17 -20.19
CA GLN A 490 9.77 16.54 -21.59
C GLN A 490 9.89 15.31 -22.51
N ASP A 491 10.53 14.24 -22.04
CA ASP A 491 10.75 13.04 -22.85
C ASP A 491 9.40 12.38 -23.22
N TYR A 492 8.47 12.30 -22.27
CA TYR A 492 7.12 11.79 -22.55
C TYR A 492 6.34 12.71 -23.49
N GLN A 493 6.47 14.04 -23.36
CA GLN A 493 5.82 14.99 -24.24
C GLN A 493 6.36 14.89 -25.67
N GLU A 494 7.66 14.82 -25.85
CA GLU A 494 8.30 14.69 -27.16
C GLU A 494 7.92 13.39 -27.86
N ASN A 495 8.02 12.27 -27.14
CA ASN A 495 7.63 10.96 -27.67
C ASN A 495 6.13 10.92 -28.02
N LEU A 496 5.26 11.54 -27.19
CA LEU A 496 3.83 11.62 -27.48
C LEU A 496 3.57 12.40 -28.77
N VAL A 497 4.21 13.55 -28.94
CA VAL A 497 4.10 14.37 -30.16
C VAL A 497 4.61 13.60 -31.36
N TYR A 498 5.78 12.97 -31.23
CA TYR A 498 6.37 12.13 -32.28
C TYR A 498 5.41 11.05 -32.79
N VAL A 499 4.90 10.22 -31.85
CA VAL A 499 4.04 9.10 -32.23
C VAL A 499 2.69 9.60 -32.79
N ARG A 500 2.11 10.67 -32.27
CA ARG A 500 0.90 11.31 -32.85
C ARG A 500 1.12 11.73 -34.30
N LEU A 501 2.22 12.41 -34.56
CA LEU A 501 2.62 12.82 -35.92
C LEU A 501 2.88 11.61 -36.81
N LEU A 502 3.48 10.54 -36.27
CA LEU A 502 3.78 9.32 -36.99
C LEU A 502 2.50 8.61 -37.48
N VAL A 503 1.50 8.52 -36.63
CA VAL A 503 0.19 7.89 -36.96
C VAL A 503 -0.83 8.87 -37.58
N GLY A 504 -0.51 10.14 -37.66
CA GLY A 504 -1.41 11.14 -38.26
C GLY A 504 -2.60 11.53 -37.36
N GLN A 505 -2.45 11.48 -36.04
CA GLN A 505 -3.51 11.86 -35.10
C GLN A 505 -3.30 13.26 -34.51
N GLN A 506 -4.40 13.99 -34.30
CA GLN A 506 -4.38 15.31 -33.64
C GLN A 506 -3.36 16.29 -34.25
N MET A 507 -3.34 16.39 -35.56
CA MET A 507 -2.26 17.10 -36.31
C MET A 507 -2.08 18.54 -35.89
N GLU A 508 -3.16 19.32 -35.74
CA GLU A 508 -3.09 20.73 -35.34
C GLU A 508 -2.54 20.90 -33.92
N THR A 509 -3.02 20.08 -32.97
CA THR A 509 -2.51 20.06 -31.60
C THR A 509 -1.06 19.65 -31.55
N SER A 510 -0.68 18.65 -32.36
CA SER A 510 0.71 18.17 -32.45
C SER A 510 1.64 19.23 -33.04
N LEU A 511 1.19 20.03 -34.02
CA LEU A 511 1.95 21.17 -34.53
C LEU A 511 2.20 22.22 -33.45
N LEU A 512 1.15 22.58 -32.70
CA LEU A 512 1.30 23.55 -31.60
C LEU A 512 2.31 23.07 -30.55
N HIS A 513 2.21 21.82 -30.14
CA HIS A 513 3.13 21.23 -29.17
C HIS A 513 4.56 21.10 -29.72
N ALA A 514 4.74 20.60 -30.96
CA ALA A 514 6.05 20.51 -31.60
C ALA A 514 6.72 21.89 -31.72
N THR A 515 5.94 22.91 -32.07
CA THR A 515 6.42 24.29 -32.18
C THR A 515 6.81 24.87 -30.80
N ALA A 516 6.04 24.56 -29.75
CA ALA A 516 6.34 24.98 -28.39
C ALA A 516 7.63 24.31 -27.88
N LEU A 517 7.79 23.00 -28.06
CA LEU A 517 9.00 22.26 -27.71
C LEU A 517 10.23 22.79 -28.46
N PHE A 518 10.11 23.06 -29.76
CA PHE A 518 11.20 23.65 -30.56
C PHE A 518 11.58 25.06 -30.09
N LYS A 519 10.60 25.90 -29.72
CA LYS A 519 10.88 27.22 -29.14
C LYS A 519 11.64 27.16 -27.82
N GLN A 520 11.35 26.17 -26.99
CA GLN A 520 12.06 25.95 -25.72
C GLN A 520 13.49 25.45 -25.93
N ARG A 521 13.71 24.56 -26.91
CA ARG A 521 15.01 23.92 -27.18
C ARG A 521 15.34 23.94 -28.70
N PRO A 522 15.65 25.11 -29.27
CA PRO A 522 15.82 25.25 -30.73
C PRO A 522 17.06 24.55 -31.28
N THR A 523 18.02 24.21 -30.43
CA THR A 523 19.26 23.50 -30.81
C THR A 523 19.16 21.96 -30.62
N ASP A 524 18.09 21.47 -30.03
CA ASP A 524 17.89 20.03 -29.82
C ASP A 524 17.45 19.36 -31.11
N PRO A 525 18.16 18.29 -31.57
CA PRO A 525 17.85 17.59 -32.80
C PRO A 525 16.45 17.00 -32.85
N THR A 526 15.94 16.49 -31.72
CA THR A 526 14.63 15.86 -31.62
C THR A 526 13.52 16.89 -31.79
N THR A 527 13.55 17.98 -31.03
CA THR A 527 12.52 19.03 -31.13
C THR A 527 12.50 19.71 -32.49
N GLN A 528 13.68 19.86 -33.12
CA GLN A 528 13.83 20.40 -34.48
C GLN A 528 13.17 19.44 -35.50
N LEU A 529 13.41 18.15 -35.40
CA LEU A 529 12.75 17.14 -36.23
C LEU A 529 11.24 17.12 -36.03
N LEU A 530 10.75 17.20 -34.77
CA LEU A 530 9.31 17.20 -34.47
C LEU A 530 8.61 18.38 -35.15
N ALA A 531 9.19 19.58 -35.07
CA ALA A 531 8.63 20.75 -35.74
C ALA A 531 8.63 20.58 -37.27
N ALA A 532 9.74 20.10 -37.85
CA ALA A 532 9.81 19.80 -39.29
C ALA A 532 8.78 18.74 -39.72
N MET A 533 8.63 17.65 -38.94
CA MET A 533 7.65 16.60 -39.20
C MET A 533 6.22 17.12 -39.16
N ALA A 534 5.88 18.00 -38.21
CA ALA A 534 4.57 18.59 -38.10
C ALA A 534 4.22 19.44 -39.32
N HIS A 535 5.13 20.31 -39.77
CA HIS A 535 4.97 21.11 -40.99
C HIS A 535 4.85 20.23 -42.23
N TRP A 536 5.70 19.21 -42.39
CA TRP A 536 5.63 18.25 -43.48
C TRP A 536 4.28 17.53 -43.56
N ARG A 537 3.75 17.07 -42.43
CA ARG A 537 2.43 16.42 -42.35
C ARG A 537 1.29 17.35 -42.77
N LEU A 538 1.43 18.65 -42.55
CA LEU A 538 0.49 19.67 -42.98
C LEU A 538 0.76 20.22 -44.40
N ARG A 539 1.64 19.57 -45.18
CA ARG A 539 2.00 19.94 -46.54
C ARG A 539 2.85 21.19 -46.69
N ASP A 540 3.42 21.71 -45.64
CA ASP A 540 4.35 22.83 -45.65
C ASP A 540 5.79 22.30 -45.74
N ILE A 541 6.16 21.86 -46.94
CA ILE A 541 7.46 21.21 -47.21
C ILE A 541 8.63 22.21 -47.09
N ASP A 542 8.44 23.45 -47.51
CA ASP A 542 9.49 24.46 -47.52
C ASP A 542 9.96 24.78 -46.08
N LEU A 543 9.03 25.00 -45.18
CA LEU A 543 9.37 25.27 -43.79
C LEU A 543 9.94 24.01 -43.08
N ALA A 544 9.42 22.83 -43.40
CA ALA A 544 10.01 21.60 -42.90
C ALA A 544 11.47 21.44 -43.30
N LEU A 545 11.82 21.72 -44.57
CA LEU A 545 13.21 21.71 -45.02
C LEU A 545 14.10 22.76 -44.36
N GLN A 546 13.57 23.98 -44.20
CA GLN A 546 14.30 25.06 -43.53
C GLN A 546 14.66 24.63 -42.10
N LEU A 547 13.75 24.00 -41.37
CA LEU A 547 14.02 23.49 -40.04
C LEU A 547 15.08 22.37 -40.03
N LEU A 548 15.12 21.52 -41.04
CA LEU A 548 16.08 20.43 -41.14
C LEU A 548 17.47 20.88 -41.67
N LYS A 549 17.62 22.09 -42.14
CA LYS A 549 18.84 22.56 -42.86
C LYS A 549 20.13 22.34 -42.08
N SER A 550 20.09 22.64 -40.77
CA SER A 550 21.23 22.52 -39.86
C SER A 550 21.30 21.21 -39.10
N LEU A 551 20.27 20.35 -39.27
CA LEU A 551 20.15 19.11 -38.49
C LEU A 551 21.07 18.03 -39.06
N ASP A 552 21.89 17.48 -38.17
CA ASP A 552 22.71 16.29 -38.47
C ASP A 552 21.89 15.03 -38.18
N PRO A 553 21.59 14.22 -39.20
CA PRO A 553 20.79 13.01 -39.02
C PRO A 553 21.46 11.93 -38.15
N GLU A 554 22.79 11.96 -37.99
CA GLU A 554 23.52 10.98 -37.18
C GLU A 554 23.23 11.15 -35.67
N LYS A 555 22.79 12.33 -35.26
CA LYS A 555 22.38 12.62 -33.88
C LYS A 555 20.96 12.11 -33.53
N LEU A 556 20.20 11.64 -34.52
CA LEU A 556 18.85 11.19 -34.35
C LEU A 556 18.80 9.66 -34.10
N PRO A 557 17.83 9.16 -33.29
CA PRO A 557 17.53 7.74 -33.20
C PRO A 557 17.17 7.13 -34.58
N PRO A 558 17.33 5.81 -34.78
CA PRO A 558 17.07 5.15 -36.06
C PRO A 558 15.69 5.45 -36.67
N GLY A 559 14.60 5.34 -35.91
CA GLY A 559 13.25 5.66 -36.38
C GLY A 559 13.09 7.13 -36.80
N HIS A 560 13.70 8.06 -36.05
CA HIS A 560 13.69 9.49 -36.37
C HIS A 560 14.46 9.79 -37.67
N ARG A 561 15.54 9.04 -37.99
CA ARG A 561 16.27 9.16 -39.25
C ARG A 561 15.40 8.78 -40.46
N THR A 562 14.49 7.83 -40.31
CA THR A 562 13.55 7.48 -41.42
C THR A 562 12.61 8.64 -41.71
N VAL A 563 12.12 9.34 -40.68
CA VAL A 563 11.29 10.55 -40.83
C VAL A 563 12.08 11.67 -41.52
N PHE A 564 13.30 11.90 -41.06
CA PHE A 564 14.21 12.89 -41.69
C PHE A 564 14.43 12.58 -43.17
N ALA A 565 14.72 11.32 -43.52
CA ALA A 565 14.92 10.88 -44.88
C ALA A 565 13.64 11.05 -45.74
N ALA A 566 12.47 10.73 -45.19
CA ALA A 566 11.20 10.89 -45.91
C ALA A 566 10.91 12.38 -46.22
N ILE A 567 11.16 13.27 -45.28
CA ILE A 567 10.96 14.71 -45.48
C ILE A 567 11.94 15.26 -46.54
N THR A 568 13.22 14.92 -46.43
CA THR A 568 14.23 15.39 -47.40
C THR A 568 14.02 14.84 -48.79
N ARG A 569 13.59 13.57 -48.91
CA ARG A 569 13.22 12.98 -50.20
C ARG A 569 11.99 13.61 -50.85
N ALA A 570 10.95 13.86 -50.03
CA ALA A 570 9.72 14.51 -50.51
C ALA A 570 10.00 15.93 -51.07
N ALA A 571 11.07 16.54 -50.62
CA ALA A 571 11.55 17.83 -51.06
C ALA A 571 12.58 17.76 -52.23
N GLY A 572 12.90 16.56 -52.74
CA GLY A 572 13.80 16.35 -53.87
C GLY A 572 15.28 16.18 -53.51
N ASP A 573 15.68 16.25 -52.25
CA ASP A 573 17.07 16.02 -51.78
C ASP A 573 17.31 14.51 -51.49
N SER A 574 17.39 13.74 -52.57
CA SER A 574 17.58 12.30 -52.50
C SER A 574 18.94 11.88 -51.93
N GLU A 575 19.97 12.69 -52.13
CA GLU A 575 21.31 12.36 -51.62
C GLU A 575 21.39 12.47 -50.11
N ARG A 576 20.76 13.49 -49.54
CA ARG A 576 20.72 13.69 -48.09
C ARG A 576 19.81 12.63 -47.44
N ALA A 577 18.70 12.27 -48.09
CA ALA A 577 17.83 11.17 -47.64
C ALA A 577 18.60 9.83 -47.60
N ARG A 578 19.33 9.50 -48.66
CA ARG A 578 20.13 8.27 -48.73
C ARG A 578 21.18 8.17 -47.65
N ARG A 579 21.92 9.29 -47.38
CA ARG A 579 22.92 9.32 -46.32
C ARG A 579 22.31 9.05 -44.94
N ALA A 580 21.16 9.60 -44.64
CA ALA A 580 20.46 9.38 -43.39
C ALA A 580 20.05 7.91 -43.21
N LEU A 581 19.63 7.24 -44.29
CA LEU A 581 19.20 5.83 -44.26
C LEU A 581 20.37 4.85 -44.12
N ILE A 582 21.50 5.11 -44.82
CA ILE A 582 22.70 4.25 -44.72
C ILE A 582 23.23 4.14 -43.29
N ALA A 583 23.07 5.19 -42.50
CA ALA A 583 23.51 5.21 -41.11
C ALA A 583 22.58 4.44 -40.13
N ILE A 584 21.48 3.83 -40.61
CA ILE A 584 20.57 3.06 -39.76
C ILE A 584 21.05 1.59 -39.71
N PRO A 585 21.35 1.05 -38.49
CA PRO A 585 21.68 -0.35 -38.33
C PRO A 585 20.54 -1.29 -38.81
N ALA A 586 20.90 -2.40 -39.43
CA ALA A 586 19.92 -3.33 -40.03
C ALA A 586 19.00 -3.99 -38.99
N ASP A 587 19.46 -4.12 -37.76
CA ASP A 587 18.74 -4.71 -36.62
C ASP A 587 17.96 -3.68 -35.76
N SER A 588 17.85 -2.43 -36.26
CA SER A 588 17.14 -1.37 -35.54
C SER A 588 15.66 -1.69 -35.37
N VAL A 589 15.17 -1.61 -34.14
CA VAL A 589 13.74 -1.72 -33.84
C VAL A 589 13.06 -0.43 -34.29
N MET A 590 12.02 -0.58 -35.12
CA MET A 590 11.25 0.52 -35.68
C MET A 590 9.76 0.20 -35.68
N PHE A 591 8.93 1.22 -35.53
CA PHE A 591 7.49 1.10 -35.73
C PHE A 591 7.13 0.76 -37.19
N PRO A 592 5.97 0.12 -37.45
CA PRO A 592 5.54 -0.16 -38.83
C PRO A 592 5.56 1.09 -39.71
N GLN A 593 5.10 2.26 -39.19
CA GLN A 593 5.08 3.51 -39.94
C GLN A 593 6.48 4.04 -40.25
N GLU A 594 7.45 3.83 -39.36
CA GLU A 594 8.86 4.19 -39.64
C GLU A 594 9.46 3.30 -40.71
N ARG A 595 9.12 2.00 -40.70
CA ARG A 595 9.53 1.07 -41.78
C ARG A 595 8.94 1.44 -43.13
N ASP A 596 7.66 1.87 -43.15
CA ASP A 596 7.02 2.36 -44.38
C ASP A 596 7.70 3.62 -44.91
N LEU A 597 8.06 4.53 -44.02
CA LEU A 597 8.84 5.74 -44.35
C LEU A 597 10.24 5.38 -44.85
N PHE A 598 10.91 4.42 -44.21
CA PHE A 598 12.21 3.91 -44.67
C PHE A 598 12.12 3.36 -46.09
N ALA A 599 11.15 2.47 -46.38
CA ALA A 599 10.96 1.89 -47.69
C ALA A 599 10.61 2.94 -48.76
N SER A 600 9.80 3.94 -48.43
CA SER A 600 9.43 5.02 -49.35
C SER A 600 10.56 6.00 -49.62
N ALA A 601 11.55 6.09 -48.75
CA ALA A 601 12.67 7.01 -48.83
C ALA A 601 13.95 6.37 -49.48
N GLN A 602 13.98 5.06 -49.69
CA GLN A 602 15.00 4.38 -50.50
C GLN A 602 14.82 4.70 -51.98
#